data_c4458ae42b2cc62a012ee2c2f7d48fe8
#
_entry.id   c4458ae42b2cc62a012ee2c2f7d48fe8
#
_cell.length_a   1.000
_cell.length_b   1.000
_cell.length_c   1.000
_cell.angle_alpha   90.00
_cell.angle_beta   90.00
_cell.angle_gamma   90.00
#
_symmetry.space_group_name_H-M   'P 1'
#
loop_
_entity.id
_entity.type
_entity.pdbx_description
1 polymer ?
#
loop_
_entity_poly.entity_id
_entity_poly.type
_entity_poly.pdbx_seq_one_letter_code
_entity_poly.pdbx_strand_id
1 'polypeptide(L)'
;MYSDYWVDETTADDEASTRRSRFEKDARMFSLKYVGAYKATSSKTILRSWKNEDEVIKDVCYRCVAKGVKQLAKKFVVFKPRTPYYYEGSTMYSHIGTKEDVRYGQKYEIVQRAKDKQGNIKYKRVGVATAGTPWNNRDMRFDEYFDPEQKGTRFYVQNAKVDLWPNRGLQLREM
;
A
#
# COMPACT_ATOMS: atom_id res chain seq x y z
N MET A 1 -10.23 -22.76 1.49
CA MET A 1 -8.85 -23.29 1.72
C MET A 1 -8.12 -22.55 2.85
N TYR A 2 -8.33 -21.22 3.04
CA TYR A 2 -7.76 -20.49 4.20
C TYR A 2 -8.63 -20.55 5.46
N SER A 3 -9.93 -20.86 5.34
CA SER A 3 -10.87 -20.98 6.47
C SER A 3 -10.48 -22.04 7.50
N ASP A 4 -9.75 -23.08 7.06
CA ASP A 4 -9.39 -24.22 7.93
C ASP A 4 -8.32 -23.87 8.98
N TYR A 5 -7.72 -22.68 8.87
CA TYR A 5 -6.68 -22.17 9.79
C TYR A 5 -7.18 -21.03 10.69
N TRP A 6 -8.37 -20.49 10.43
CA TRP A 6 -8.96 -19.47 11.30
C TRP A 6 -9.58 -20.14 12.53
N VAL A 7 -9.15 -19.66 13.69
CA VAL A 7 -9.76 -20.06 14.97
C VAL A 7 -10.94 -19.12 15.18
N ASP A 8 -12.15 -19.64 15.14
CA ASP A 8 -13.32 -18.92 15.63
C ASP A 8 -13.23 -18.85 17.15
N GLU A 9 -13.48 -17.70 17.78
CA GLU A 9 -13.39 -17.50 19.23
C GLU A 9 -14.28 -18.47 20.03
N THR A 10 -15.20 -19.16 19.35
CA THR A 10 -16.14 -20.14 19.93
C THR A 10 -15.65 -21.58 19.87
N THR A 11 -14.50 -21.87 19.22
CA THR A 11 -13.99 -23.25 19.09
C THR A 11 -13.13 -23.62 20.29
N ALA A 12 -13.40 -24.80 20.85
CA ALA A 12 -12.67 -25.36 21.98
C ALA A 12 -11.15 -25.43 21.75
N ASP A 13 -10.36 -25.33 22.83
CA ASP A 13 -8.89 -25.34 22.80
C ASP A 13 -8.29 -26.53 22.03
N ASP A 14 -8.97 -27.68 22.00
CA ASP A 14 -8.55 -28.88 21.26
C ASP A 14 -8.57 -28.70 19.74
N GLU A 15 -9.52 -27.93 19.19
CA GLU A 15 -9.54 -27.63 17.76
C GLU A 15 -8.47 -26.61 17.38
N ALA A 16 -8.20 -25.66 18.26
CA ALA A 16 -7.13 -24.69 18.05
C ALA A 16 -5.75 -25.34 18.01
N SER A 17 -5.48 -26.31 18.91
CA SER A 17 -4.24 -27.09 18.94
C SER A 17 -4.07 -27.95 17.70
N THR A 18 -5.16 -28.58 17.23
CA THR A 18 -5.17 -29.40 16.01
C THR A 18 -4.92 -28.56 14.75
N ARG A 19 -5.52 -27.35 14.65
CA ARG A 19 -5.29 -26.41 13.54
C ARG A 19 -3.85 -25.91 13.53
N ARG A 20 -3.29 -25.59 14.69
CA ARG A 20 -1.90 -25.20 14.85
C ARG A 20 -0.94 -26.29 14.41
N SER A 21 -1.18 -27.55 14.81
CA SER A 21 -0.41 -28.71 14.37
C SER A 21 -0.48 -28.93 12.86
N ARG A 22 -1.63 -28.72 12.22
CA ARG A 22 -1.77 -28.78 10.75
C ARG A 22 -0.98 -27.66 10.07
N PHE A 23 -1.05 -26.44 10.59
CA PHE A 23 -0.29 -25.31 10.10
C PHE A 23 1.23 -25.55 10.17
N GLU A 24 1.72 -26.08 11.29
CA GLU A 24 3.14 -26.39 11.48
C GLU A 24 3.63 -27.53 10.55
N LYS A 25 2.76 -28.50 10.23
CA LYS A 25 3.07 -29.61 9.31
C LYS A 25 3.01 -29.23 7.84
N ASP A 26 2.22 -28.24 7.46
CA ASP A 26 2.04 -27.86 6.06
C ASP A 26 2.85 -26.59 5.69
N ALA A 27 4.17 -26.70 5.84
CA ALA A 27 5.12 -25.64 5.50
C ALA A 27 5.01 -25.13 4.04
N ARG A 28 4.32 -25.85 3.15
CA ARG A 28 4.16 -25.51 1.74
C ARG A 28 3.13 -24.41 1.50
N MET A 29 2.15 -24.24 2.39
CA MET A 29 1.10 -23.22 2.22
C MET A 29 1.62 -21.79 2.45
N PHE A 30 2.68 -21.63 3.23
CA PHE A 30 3.28 -20.33 3.57
C PHE A 30 4.75 -20.28 3.17
N SER A 31 5.01 -20.49 1.88
CA SER A 31 6.37 -20.32 1.36
C SER A 31 6.77 -18.85 1.35
N LEU A 32 7.82 -18.51 2.09
CA LEU A 32 8.45 -17.19 2.01
C LEU A 32 9.30 -17.12 0.74
N LYS A 33 8.94 -16.18 -0.14
CA LYS A 33 9.76 -15.87 -1.31
C LYS A 33 10.59 -14.62 -1.04
N TYR A 34 11.91 -14.77 -1.09
CA TYR A 34 12.79 -13.61 -1.03
C TYR A 34 12.56 -12.69 -2.24
N VAL A 35 12.20 -11.44 -2.00
CA VAL A 35 11.96 -10.42 -3.04
C VAL A 35 13.19 -9.52 -3.20
N GLY A 36 13.85 -9.20 -2.09
CA GLY A 36 15.03 -8.34 -2.09
C GLY A 36 15.28 -7.69 -0.74
N ALA A 37 16.36 -6.91 -0.68
CA ALA A 37 16.75 -6.16 0.51
C ALA A 37 17.03 -4.69 0.20
N TYR A 38 16.89 -3.85 1.20
CA TYR A 38 17.28 -2.45 1.18
C TYR A 38 17.98 -2.08 2.49
N LYS A 39 19.10 -1.41 2.39
CA LYS A 39 19.84 -0.90 3.55
C LYS A 39 19.41 0.56 3.81
N ALA A 40 18.80 0.80 4.95
CA ALA A 40 18.48 2.15 5.41
C ALA A 40 19.45 2.58 6.50
N THR A 41 19.80 3.86 6.49
CA THR A 41 20.62 4.50 7.52
C THR A 41 19.91 5.76 8.01
N SER A 42 20.03 6.03 9.31
CA SER A 42 19.55 7.26 9.93
C SER A 42 20.58 7.76 10.92
N SER A 43 20.75 9.07 10.98
CA SER A 43 21.62 9.73 11.93
C SER A 43 20.94 10.96 12.51
N LYS A 44 21.35 11.38 13.71
CA LYS A 44 20.93 12.61 14.35
C LYS A 44 22.13 13.25 15.03
N THR A 45 22.41 14.50 14.70
CA THR A 45 23.42 15.28 15.40
C THR A 45 22.83 15.87 16.67
N ILE A 46 23.44 15.59 17.82
CA ILE A 46 23.00 16.07 19.13
C ILE A 46 23.91 17.25 19.50
N LEU A 47 23.57 18.45 19.03
CA LEU A 47 24.29 19.66 19.40
C LEU A 47 23.74 20.27 20.72
N ARG A 48 22.43 20.26 20.90
CA ARG A 48 21.71 20.63 22.12
C ARG A 48 20.40 19.87 22.13
N SER A 49 20.28 18.79 22.86
CA SER A 49 19.06 18.02 22.98
C SER A 49 18.62 17.97 24.43
N TRP A 50 17.34 18.34 24.69
CA TRP A 50 16.67 18.15 25.97
C TRP A 50 16.21 16.69 26.15
N LYS A 51 16.39 15.86 25.14
CA LYS A 51 16.03 14.44 25.16
C LYS A 51 17.18 13.63 25.76
N ASN A 52 16.83 12.62 26.54
CA ASN A 52 17.80 11.66 27.03
C ASN A 52 18.30 10.75 25.90
N GLU A 53 19.37 10.00 26.14
CA GLU A 53 20.01 9.14 25.13
C GLU A 53 19.04 8.08 24.57
N ASP A 54 18.23 7.45 25.42
CA ASP A 54 17.25 6.44 25.03
C ASP A 54 16.18 7.00 24.07
N GLU A 55 15.69 8.20 24.31
CA GLU A 55 14.73 8.86 23.43
C GLU A 55 15.34 9.18 22.06
N VAL A 56 16.60 9.58 22.05
CA VAL A 56 17.34 9.85 20.80
C VAL A 56 17.51 8.56 20.00
N ILE A 57 17.91 7.47 20.66
CA ILE A 57 18.05 6.15 20.03
C ILE A 57 16.70 5.68 19.45
N LYS A 58 15.62 5.77 20.23
CA LYS A 58 14.26 5.44 19.75
C LYS A 58 13.87 6.24 18.51
N ASP A 59 14.11 7.56 18.52
CA ASP A 59 13.83 8.43 17.38
C ASP A 59 14.63 8.03 16.12
N VAL A 60 15.90 7.68 16.28
CA VAL A 60 16.78 7.28 15.17
C VAL A 60 16.34 5.92 14.62
N CYS A 61 16.06 4.95 15.48
CA CYS A 61 15.58 3.64 15.09
C CYS A 61 14.25 3.74 14.35
N TYR A 62 13.28 4.49 14.90
CA TYR A 62 11.98 4.70 14.25
C TYR A 62 12.14 5.28 12.84
N ARG A 63 12.95 6.35 12.68
CA ARG A 63 13.20 6.95 11.37
C ARG A 63 13.91 6.01 10.41
N CYS A 64 14.84 5.20 10.90
CA CYS A 64 15.55 4.22 10.08
C CYS A 64 14.57 3.17 9.53
N VAL A 65 13.72 2.60 10.39
CA VAL A 65 12.69 1.62 9.99
C VAL A 65 11.70 2.24 9.03
N ALA A 66 11.12 3.40 9.34
CA ALA A 66 10.17 4.09 8.48
C ALA A 66 10.76 4.40 7.10
N LYS A 67 12.02 4.87 7.05
CA LYS A 67 12.75 5.09 5.80
C LYS A 67 12.98 3.80 5.03
N GLY A 68 13.36 2.73 5.72
CA GLY A 68 13.58 1.40 5.14
C GLY A 68 12.32 0.85 4.49
N VAL A 69 11.20 0.84 5.20
CA VAL A 69 9.89 0.40 4.70
C VAL A 69 9.46 1.22 3.48
N LYS A 70 9.55 2.55 3.55
CA LYS A 70 9.20 3.44 2.44
C LYS A 70 10.05 3.17 1.19
N GLN A 71 11.35 2.92 1.36
CA GLN A 71 12.23 2.64 0.24
C GLN A 71 12.02 1.23 -0.34
N LEU A 72 11.72 0.25 0.49
CA LEU A 72 11.31 -1.09 0.01
C LEU A 72 10.06 -1.00 -0.85
N ALA A 73 9.02 -0.28 -0.39
CA ALA A 73 7.79 -0.07 -1.15
C ALA A 73 8.05 0.61 -2.50
N LYS A 74 8.95 1.60 -2.55
CA LYS A 74 9.32 2.28 -3.80
C LYS A 74 10.15 1.40 -4.75
N LYS A 75 11.10 0.65 -4.22
CA LYS A 75 12.05 -0.13 -5.01
C LYS A 75 11.43 -1.38 -5.63
N PHE A 76 10.57 -2.07 -4.90
CA PHE A 76 10.03 -3.35 -5.33
C PHE A 76 8.55 -3.23 -5.73
N VAL A 77 8.27 -3.50 -7.00
CA VAL A 77 6.93 -3.41 -7.59
C VAL A 77 5.87 -4.23 -6.83
N VAL A 78 6.30 -5.33 -6.19
CA VAL A 78 5.42 -6.20 -5.38
C VAL A 78 4.81 -5.46 -4.20
N PHE A 79 5.56 -4.52 -3.61
CA PHE A 79 5.11 -3.74 -2.45
C PHE A 79 4.43 -2.41 -2.83
N LYS A 80 4.46 -2.03 -4.12
CA LYS A 80 3.75 -0.82 -4.56
C LYS A 80 2.25 -1.02 -4.42
N PRO A 81 1.55 -0.16 -3.67
CA PRO A 81 0.10 -0.25 -3.54
C PRO A 81 -0.56 -0.05 -4.91
N ARG A 82 -1.64 -0.79 -5.13
CA ARG A 82 -2.49 -0.67 -6.30
C ARG A 82 -3.90 -0.36 -5.83
N THR A 83 -4.50 0.65 -6.42
CA THR A 83 -5.83 1.10 -6.06
C THR A 83 -6.74 1.16 -7.28
N PRO A 84 -8.00 0.76 -7.15
CA PRO A 84 -8.98 1.01 -8.19
C PRO A 84 -9.21 2.51 -8.32
N TYR A 85 -9.69 2.91 -9.49
CA TYR A 85 -10.18 4.26 -9.73
C TYR A 85 -11.58 4.21 -10.34
N TYR A 86 -12.26 5.33 -10.27
CA TYR A 86 -13.59 5.51 -10.85
C TYR A 86 -13.67 6.87 -11.54
N TYR A 87 -14.68 7.05 -12.37
CA TYR A 87 -14.97 8.32 -13.02
C TYR A 87 -16.23 8.94 -12.45
N GLU A 88 -16.19 10.25 -12.23
CA GLU A 88 -17.35 11.09 -12.01
C GLU A 88 -17.38 12.14 -13.11
N GLY A 89 -18.30 11.99 -14.06
CA GLY A 89 -18.23 12.72 -15.32
C GLY A 89 -16.95 12.39 -16.09
N SER A 90 -16.16 13.39 -16.42
CA SER A 90 -14.87 13.23 -17.12
C SER A 90 -13.66 13.17 -16.18
N THR A 91 -13.88 13.22 -14.87
CA THR A 91 -12.81 13.28 -13.88
C THR A 91 -12.54 11.92 -13.25
N MET A 92 -11.28 11.52 -13.23
CA MET A 92 -10.82 10.29 -12.57
C MET A 92 -10.56 10.55 -11.09
N TYR A 93 -11.07 9.67 -10.23
CA TYR A 93 -10.86 9.69 -8.78
C TYR A 93 -10.39 8.34 -8.26
N SER A 94 -9.72 8.36 -7.12
CA SER A 94 -9.40 7.15 -6.36
C SER A 94 -9.47 7.42 -4.86
N HIS A 95 -9.90 6.41 -4.09
CA HIS A 95 -10.06 6.48 -2.62
C HIS A 95 -8.72 6.38 -1.86
N ILE A 96 -7.68 7.02 -2.38
CA ILE A 96 -6.41 7.21 -1.68
C ILE A 96 -6.16 8.68 -1.44
N GLY A 97 -5.45 9.00 -0.37
CA GLY A 97 -5.24 10.40 0.01
C GLY A 97 -4.00 10.60 0.85
N THR A 98 -4.08 11.51 1.79
CA THR A 98 -2.96 11.87 2.67
C THR A 98 -2.49 10.72 3.57
N LYS A 99 -3.39 9.78 3.91
CA LYS A 99 -3.05 8.59 4.70
C LYS A 99 -2.09 7.66 3.97
N GLU A 100 -2.22 7.55 2.65
CA GLU A 100 -1.34 6.78 1.77
C GLU A 100 -0.13 7.60 1.27
N ASP A 101 0.16 8.77 1.87
CA ASP A 101 1.25 9.70 1.49
C ASP A 101 1.11 10.20 0.04
N VAL A 102 -0.13 10.30 -0.48
CA VAL A 102 -0.38 10.93 -1.79
C VAL A 102 -0.02 12.41 -1.71
N ARG A 103 0.70 12.90 -2.70
CA ARG A 103 1.12 14.29 -2.80
C ARG A 103 0.65 14.92 -4.10
N TYR A 104 0.37 16.20 -4.05
CA TYR A 104 0.08 16.96 -5.25
C TYR A 104 1.18 16.80 -6.30
N GLY A 105 0.81 16.57 -7.53
CA GLY A 105 1.76 16.38 -8.64
C GLY A 105 2.46 15.01 -8.68
N GLN A 106 2.18 14.10 -7.73
CA GLN A 106 2.75 12.77 -7.72
C GLN A 106 2.25 11.95 -8.92
N LYS A 107 3.18 11.26 -9.58
CA LYS A 107 2.88 10.46 -10.78
C LYS A 107 2.50 9.03 -10.43
N TYR A 108 1.50 8.53 -11.11
CA TYR A 108 0.98 7.17 -11.01
C TYR A 108 0.94 6.51 -12.38
N GLU A 109 1.29 5.23 -12.42
CA GLU A 109 1.05 4.40 -13.60
C GLU A 109 -0.39 3.91 -13.60
N ILE A 110 -1.04 3.94 -14.75
CA ILE A 110 -2.27 3.21 -14.97
C ILE A 110 -1.87 1.83 -15.48
N VAL A 111 -2.23 0.79 -14.74
CA VAL A 111 -1.84 -0.59 -15.05
C VAL A 111 -3.07 -1.45 -15.32
N GLN A 112 -2.96 -2.30 -16.32
CA GLN A 112 -3.96 -3.29 -16.67
C GLN A 112 -3.53 -4.67 -16.19
N ARG A 113 -4.43 -5.36 -15.50
CA ARG A 113 -4.23 -6.75 -15.10
C ARG A 113 -4.36 -7.64 -16.34
N ALA A 114 -3.34 -8.42 -16.62
CA ALA A 114 -3.29 -9.40 -17.70
C ALA A 114 -2.82 -10.75 -17.16
N LYS A 115 -3.24 -11.83 -17.79
CA LYS A 115 -2.67 -13.17 -17.55
C LYS A 115 -1.63 -13.45 -18.61
N ASP A 116 -0.48 -13.99 -18.23
CA ASP A 116 0.51 -14.49 -19.19
C ASP A 116 0.08 -15.87 -19.72
N LYS A 117 0.88 -16.41 -20.66
CA LYS A 117 0.63 -17.74 -21.26
C LYS A 117 0.64 -18.88 -20.24
N GLN A 118 1.25 -18.67 -19.08
CA GLN A 118 1.35 -19.63 -17.98
C GLN A 118 0.27 -19.45 -16.92
N GLY A 119 -0.68 -18.50 -17.13
CA GLY A 119 -1.74 -18.19 -16.19
C GLY A 119 -1.35 -17.24 -15.06
N ASN A 120 -0.09 -16.79 -14.98
CA ASN A 120 0.36 -15.86 -13.95
C ASN A 120 -0.17 -14.45 -14.23
N ILE A 121 -0.52 -13.76 -13.14
CA ILE A 121 -1.01 -12.38 -13.22
C ILE A 121 0.17 -11.43 -13.41
N LYS A 122 0.13 -10.67 -14.51
CA LYS A 122 1.05 -9.57 -14.79
C LYS A 122 0.29 -8.26 -14.91
N TYR A 123 0.97 -7.16 -14.60
CA TYR A 123 0.41 -5.81 -14.70
C TYR A 123 1.17 -5.04 -15.78
N LYS A 124 0.46 -4.71 -16.86
CA LYS A 124 1.01 -3.95 -17.99
C LYS A 124 0.66 -2.48 -17.82
N ARG A 125 1.66 -1.60 -17.90
CA ARG A 125 1.44 -0.15 -17.93
C ARG A 125 0.74 0.27 -19.22
N VAL A 126 -0.38 0.96 -19.08
CA VAL A 126 -1.21 1.44 -20.20
C VAL A 126 -1.35 2.96 -20.21
N GLY A 127 -0.92 3.63 -19.14
CA GLY A 127 -0.99 5.08 -19.07
C GLY A 127 -0.25 5.66 -17.88
N VAL A 128 -0.33 6.98 -17.76
CA VAL A 128 0.19 7.78 -16.63
C VAL A 128 -0.87 8.78 -16.22
N ALA A 129 -1.04 8.92 -14.91
CA ALA A 129 -1.86 9.97 -14.32
C ALA A 129 -1.07 10.72 -13.24
N THR A 130 -1.46 11.97 -12.99
CA THR A 130 -0.86 12.82 -11.96
C THR A 130 -1.92 13.15 -10.92
N ALA A 131 -1.57 12.97 -9.64
CA ALA A 131 -2.46 13.32 -8.54
C ALA A 131 -2.64 14.83 -8.44
N GLY A 132 -3.87 15.25 -8.29
CA GLY A 132 -4.26 16.62 -7.91
C GLY A 132 -4.12 16.83 -6.40
N THR A 133 -4.98 17.69 -5.84
CA THR A 133 -5.04 17.89 -4.39
C THR A 133 -5.41 16.57 -3.70
N PRO A 134 -4.56 16.07 -2.79
CA PRO A 134 -4.85 14.83 -2.11
C PRO A 134 -6.11 14.94 -1.24
N TRP A 135 -6.91 13.90 -1.26
CA TRP A 135 -8.01 13.76 -0.33
C TRP A 135 -7.50 13.64 1.11
N ASN A 136 -8.10 14.39 2.03
CA ASN A 136 -7.82 14.25 3.45
C ASN A 136 -8.64 13.07 4.01
N ASN A 137 -8.10 11.88 3.87
CA ASN A 137 -8.69 10.61 4.38
C ASN A 137 -8.11 10.18 5.74
N ARG A 138 -7.57 11.12 6.53
CA ARG A 138 -7.14 10.87 7.90
C ARG A 138 -8.33 10.46 8.76
N ASP A 139 -8.05 9.93 9.93
CA ASP A 139 -9.09 9.42 10.83
C ASP A 139 -10.06 10.54 11.19
N MET A 140 -11.26 10.47 10.62
CA MET A 140 -12.30 11.51 10.71
C MET A 140 -12.84 11.76 12.11
N ARG A 141 -12.56 10.87 13.07
CA ARG A 141 -13.01 11.03 14.47
C ARG A 141 -12.41 12.24 15.16
N PHE A 142 -11.34 12.82 14.59
CA PHE A 142 -10.58 13.91 15.19
C PHE A 142 -10.36 15.10 14.24
N ASP A 143 -10.99 15.12 13.07
CA ASP A 143 -10.73 16.16 12.06
C ASP A 143 -11.96 17.06 11.89
N GLU A 144 -11.85 18.30 12.36
CA GLU A 144 -12.87 19.37 12.20
C GLU A 144 -12.98 19.85 10.73
N TYR A 145 -12.03 19.47 9.87
CA TYR A 145 -11.94 19.91 8.47
C TYR A 145 -12.33 18.82 7.47
N PHE A 146 -13.15 17.86 7.89
CA PHE A 146 -13.65 16.85 6.97
C PHE A 146 -14.63 17.47 5.96
N ASP A 147 -14.26 17.40 4.67
CA ASP A 147 -15.16 17.76 3.58
C ASP A 147 -15.92 16.51 3.11
N PRO A 148 -17.22 16.37 3.45
CA PRO A 148 -18.03 15.22 3.08
C PRO A 148 -18.28 15.12 1.56
N GLU A 149 -18.07 16.21 0.82
CA GLU A 149 -18.22 16.22 -0.63
C GLU A 149 -16.99 15.71 -1.36
N GLN A 150 -15.84 15.68 -0.71
CA GLN A 150 -14.60 15.17 -1.31
C GLN A 150 -14.57 13.65 -1.30
N LYS A 151 -14.90 13.05 -2.42
CA LYS A 151 -15.02 11.59 -2.59
C LYS A 151 -13.70 10.86 -2.83
N GLY A 152 -12.58 11.54 -2.94
CA GLY A 152 -11.27 10.95 -3.20
C GLY A 152 -10.28 11.93 -3.80
N THR A 153 -9.06 11.46 -4.05
CA THR A 153 -8.05 12.23 -4.78
C THR A 153 -8.37 12.24 -6.26
N ARG A 154 -8.39 13.43 -6.86
CA ARG A 154 -8.52 13.62 -8.31
C ARG A 154 -7.22 13.24 -9.01
N PHE A 155 -7.33 12.60 -10.16
CA PHE A 155 -6.19 12.27 -11.02
C PHE A 155 -6.36 12.84 -12.42
N TYR A 156 -5.30 13.42 -12.94
CA TYR A 156 -5.24 13.97 -14.30
C TYR A 156 -4.47 13.00 -15.18
N VAL A 157 -5.16 12.43 -16.17
CA VAL A 157 -4.53 11.54 -17.15
C VAL A 157 -3.63 12.34 -18.06
N GLN A 158 -2.35 11.98 -18.12
CA GLN A 158 -1.37 12.63 -19.00
C GLN A 158 -1.22 11.89 -20.32
N ASN A 159 -1.27 10.55 -20.26
CA ASN A 159 -1.10 9.70 -21.43
C ASN A 159 -1.80 8.36 -21.17
N ALA A 160 -2.60 7.91 -22.13
CA ALA A 160 -3.24 6.60 -22.08
C ALA A 160 -3.23 5.96 -23.47
N LYS A 161 -2.89 4.66 -23.51
CA LYS A 161 -2.83 3.86 -24.72
C LYS A 161 -4.11 3.03 -24.95
N VAL A 162 -5.02 3.07 -24.02
CA VAL A 162 -6.27 2.31 -24.02
C VAL A 162 -7.39 3.19 -23.47
N ASP A 163 -8.61 2.81 -23.79
CA ASP A 163 -9.80 3.39 -23.17
C ASP A 163 -9.78 3.09 -21.66
N LEU A 164 -9.88 4.13 -20.86
CA LEU A 164 -9.72 4.09 -19.41
C LEU A 164 -11.03 3.87 -18.65
N TRP A 165 -12.13 3.44 -19.31
CA TRP A 165 -13.37 3.14 -18.61
C TRP A 165 -13.19 2.08 -17.51
N PRO A 166 -13.80 2.28 -16.32
CA PRO A 166 -13.47 1.54 -15.10
C PRO A 166 -13.64 0.02 -15.17
N ASN A 167 -14.45 -0.50 -16.08
CA ASN A 167 -14.82 -1.92 -16.12
C ASN A 167 -13.74 -2.88 -16.67
N ARG A 168 -12.52 -2.43 -16.92
CA ARG A 168 -11.46 -3.23 -17.56
C ARG A 168 -10.37 -3.73 -16.60
N GLY A 169 -10.61 -3.75 -15.29
CA GLY A 169 -9.61 -4.19 -14.30
C GLY A 169 -8.35 -3.33 -14.27
N LEU A 170 -8.50 -2.05 -14.58
CA LEU A 170 -7.43 -1.06 -14.55
C LEU A 170 -7.23 -0.56 -13.11
N GLN A 171 -6.00 -0.29 -12.75
CA GLN A 171 -5.61 0.18 -11.42
C GLN A 171 -4.55 1.28 -11.52
N LEU A 172 -4.52 2.17 -10.52
CA LEU A 172 -3.43 3.10 -10.30
C LEU A 172 -2.34 2.44 -9.45
N ARG A 173 -1.06 2.68 -9.80
CA ARG A 173 0.11 2.23 -9.06
C ARG A 173 1.11 3.37 -8.98
N GLU A 174 1.64 3.65 -7.78
CA GLU A 174 2.69 4.66 -7.57
C GLU A 174 3.93 4.36 -8.44
N MET A 175 4.49 5.42 -9.06
CA MET A 175 5.70 5.33 -9.90
C MET A 175 6.98 5.28 -9.05
#